data_77b7875144539ec99be8ed136ea2f167
#
_entry.id   77b7875144539ec99be8ed136ea2f167
#
_cell.length_a   1.000
_cell.length_b   1.000
_cell.length_c   1.000
_cell.angle_alpha   90.00
_cell.angle_beta   90.00
_cell.angle_gamma   90.00
#
_symmetry.space_group_name_H-M   'P 1'
#
loop_
_entity.id
_entity.type
_entity.pdbx_description
1 polymer ?
#
loop_
_entity_poly.entity_id
_entity_poly.type
_entity_poly.pdbx_seq_one_letter_code
_entity_poly.pdbx_strand_id
1 'polypeptide(L)'
;MYVSSCYDVLQAILERRSVRKYKSDKVDWSIIMKLLDAARWAPSSKNRQPWEFIVIDDREKIKLIAEAKGEDWIANVPLIIVAISDPNVSPVYHMSDTAMALHNISLVAMKYGLGTCWIGIYEFERIKRELDIPNNKVLVGALAVGYPDEKPATRPRKSIAMIAYHNKYGNSIRA
;
A
#
# COMPACT_ATOMS: atom_id res chain seq x y z
N MET A 1 -22.44 -7.26 -23.62
CA MET A 1 -22.32 -8.26 -22.54
C MET A 1 -20.87 -8.23 -22.09
N TYR A 2 -20.56 -7.42 -21.07
CA TYR A 2 -19.20 -7.33 -20.51
C TYR A 2 -18.97 -8.61 -19.69
N VAL A 3 -18.20 -9.55 -20.25
CA VAL A 3 -17.55 -10.58 -19.41
C VAL A 3 -16.44 -9.87 -18.66
N SER A 4 -16.79 -9.25 -17.56
CA SER A 4 -15.85 -8.88 -16.53
C SER A 4 -15.21 -10.18 -16.07
N SER A 5 -13.94 -10.41 -16.40
CA SER A 5 -13.12 -11.34 -15.63
C SER A 5 -13.09 -10.79 -14.21
N CYS A 6 -14.05 -11.25 -13.39
CA CYS A 6 -14.15 -10.87 -12.00
C CYS A 6 -12.88 -11.42 -11.33
N TYR A 7 -11.86 -10.55 -11.14
CA TYR A 7 -10.71 -10.92 -10.35
C TYR A 7 -11.24 -11.15 -8.94
N ASP A 8 -11.27 -12.40 -8.50
CA ASP A 8 -11.82 -12.76 -7.20
C ASP A 8 -11.00 -12.08 -6.10
N VAL A 9 -11.69 -11.42 -5.18
CA VAL A 9 -11.06 -10.74 -4.04
C VAL A 9 -10.20 -11.70 -3.22
N LEU A 10 -10.68 -12.93 -3.01
CA LEU A 10 -9.93 -13.96 -2.30
C LEU A 10 -8.65 -14.32 -3.05
N GLN A 11 -8.72 -14.46 -4.37
CA GLN A 11 -7.56 -14.73 -5.20
C GLN A 11 -6.52 -13.60 -5.08
N ALA A 12 -6.96 -12.33 -5.15
CA ALA A 12 -6.05 -11.19 -4.96
C ALA A 12 -5.33 -11.25 -3.60
N ILE A 13 -6.05 -11.55 -2.53
CA ILE A 13 -5.48 -11.67 -1.18
C ILE A 13 -4.46 -12.82 -1.11
N LEU A 14 -4.78 -13.98 -1.68
CA LEU A 14 -3.93 -15.17 -1.64
C LEU A 14 -2.70 -15.06 -2.55
N GLU A 15 -2.80 -14.39 -3.68
CA GLU A 15 -1.74 -14.30 -4.70
C GLU A 15 -0.85 -13.06 -4.56
N ARG A 16 -1.35 -11.98 -3.92
CA ARG A 16 -0.55 -10.77 -3.74
C ARG A 16 0.79 -11.08 -3.05
N ARG A 17 1.88 -10.58 -3.64
CA ARG A 17 3.25 -10.68 -3.09
C ARG A 17 3.88 -9.29 -3.02
N SER A 18 4.86 -9.14 -2.15
CA SER A 18 5.72 -7.96 -2.14
C SER A 18 6.76 -8.09 -3.26
N VAL A 19 6.55 -7.33 -4.33
CA VAL A 19 7.43 -7.29 -5.51
C VAL A 19 8.47 -6.19 -5.30
N ARG A 20 9.74 -6.51 -5.54
CA ARG A 20 10.88 -5.57 -5.39
C ARG A 20 11.69 -5.41 -6.67
N LYS A 21 11.38 -6.18 -7.71
CA LYS A 21 11.98 -6.04 -9.02
C LYS A 21 10.90 -5.72 -10.04
N TYR A 22 11.08 -4.62 -10.75
CA TYR A 22 10.09 -4.05 -11.66
C TYR A 22 10.68 -3.85 -13.05
N LYS A 23 9.84 -3.94 -14.06
CA LYS A 23 10.14 -3.47 -15.41
C LYS A 23 10.19 -1.94 -15.41
N SER A 24 10.86 -1.38 -16.41
CA SER A 24 10.96 0.08 -16.60
C SER A 24 9.69 0.74 -17.16
N ASP A 25 8.68 -0.07 -17.50
CA ASP A 25 7.44 0.40 -18.09
C ASP A 25 6.70 1.34 -17.12
N LYS A 26 6.26 2.47 -17.66
CA LYS A 26 5.46 3.43 -16.90
C LYS A 26 4.05 2.87 -16.65
N VAL A 27 3.52 3.16 -15.48
CA VAL A 27 2.11 2.88 -15.17
C VAL A 27 1.24 3.98 -15.77
N ASP A 28 0.25 3.59 -16.57
CA ASP A 28 -0.67 4.54 -17.19
C ASP A 28 -1.49 5.31 -16.14
N TRP A 29 -1.67 6.61 -16.36
CA TRP A 29 -2.44 7.48 -15.45
C TRP A 29 -3.88 7.05 -15.27
N SER A 30 -4.50 6.45 -16.28
CA SER A 30 -5.85 5.90 -16.16
C SER A 30 -5.92 4.74 -15.17
N ILE A 31 -4.84 3.96 -15.04
CA ILE A 31 -4.72 2.90 -14.03
C ILE A 31 -4.45 3.51 -12.66
N ILE A 32 -3.54 4.49 -12.57
CA ILE A 32 -3.25 5.20 -11.30
C ILE A 32 -4.54 5.78 -10.71
N MET A 33 -5.37 6.42 -11.52
CA MET A 33 -6.66 6.96 -11.06
C MET A 33 -7.61 5.87 -10.53
N LYS A 34 -7.63 4.68 -11.13
CA LYS A 34 -8.41 3.54 -10.62
C LYS A 34 -7.86 2.99 -9.31
N LEU A 35 -6.54 3.01 -9.12
CA LEU A 35 -5.92 2.63 -7.86
C LEU A 35 -6.28 3.61 -6.73
N LEU A 36 -6.23 4.91 -7.00
CA LEU A 36 -6.63 5.94 -6.05
C LEU A 36 -8.14 5.90 -5.77
N ASP A 37 -8.96 5.58 -6.79
CA ASP A 37 -10.39 5.36 -6.60
C ASP A 37 -10.65 4.19 -5.65
N ALA A 38 -9.94 3.08 -5.78
CA ALA A 38 -10.04 1.96 -4.85
C ALA A 38 -9.64 2.35 -3.41
N ALA A 39 -8.62 3.19 -3.26
CA ALA A 39 -8.19 3.68 -1.95
C ALA A 39 -9.30 4.45 -1.23
N ARG A 40 -9.99 5.36 -1.91
CA ARG A 40 -11.05 6.18 -1.30
C ARG A 40 -12.29 5.40 -0.86
N TRP A 41 -12.46 4.14 -1.31
CA TRP A 41 -13.52 3.24 -0.87
C TRP A 41 -13.15 2.41 0.36
N ALA A 42 -11.98 2.65 0.97
CA ALA A 42 -11.64 2.03 2.24
C ALA A 42 -12.60 2.48 3.35
N PRO A 43 -12.90 1.64 4.32
CA PRO A 43 -13.65 2.07 5.51
C PRO A 43 -12.80 3.02 6.34
N SER A 44 -13.45 3.96 7.03
CA SER A 44 -12.81 4.82 8.02
C SER A 44 -13.74 5.09 9.19
N SER A 45 -13.18 5.35 10.37
CA SER A 45 -13.95 5.68 11.56
C SER A 45 -14.91 6.85 11.29
N LYS A 46 -16.22 6.63 11.44
CA LYS A 46 -17.29 7.60 11.16
C LYS A 46 -17.22 8.21 9.75
N ASN A 47 -16.67 7.46 8.79
CA ASN A 47 -16.46 7.91 7.41
C ASN A 47 -15.63 9.20 7.30
N ARG A 48 -14.64 9.39 8.17
CA ARG A 48 -13.82 10.60 8.23
C ARG A 48 -12.79 10.72 7.13
N GLN A 49 -12.37 9.63 6.52
CA GLN A 49 -11.49 9.60 5.33
C GLN A 49 -10.21 10.46 5.51
N PRO A 50 -9.37 10.17 6.52
CA PRO A 50 -8.24 11.01 6.91
C PRO A 50 -7.01 10.89 6.00
N TRP A 51 -7.10 10.18 4.90
CA TRP A 51 -6.00 9.88 3.99
C TRP A 51 -5.82 10.93 2.90
N GLU A 52 -4.57 11.14 2.55
CA GLU A 52 -4.11 11.89 1.38
C GLU A 52 -2.99 11.09 0.71
N PHE A 53 -2.81 11.26 -0.61
CA PHE A 53 -1.79 10.51 -1.34
C PHE A 53 -0.96 11.43 -2.21
N ILE A 54 0.37 11.20 -2.23
CA ILE A 54 1.27 11.78 -3.20
C ILE A 54 1.69 10.68 -4.16
N VAL A 55 1.47 10.89 -5.45
CA VAL A 55 1.90 10.00 -6.53
C VAL A 55 3.23 10.51 -7.06
N ILE A 56 4.25 9.66 -7.04
CA ILE A 56 5.62 10.04 -7.39
C ILE A 56 6.12 9.13 -8.52
N ASP A 57 6.35 9.72 -9.69
CA ASP A 57 7.04 9.12 -10.82
C ASP A 57 8.35 9.87 -11.19
N ASP A 58 8.67 10.91 -10.42
CA ASP A 58 9.92 11.66 -10.52
C ASP A 58 11.09 10.83 -9.99
N ARG A 59 12.12 10.65 -10.82
CA ARG A 59 13.27 9.80 -10.51
C ARG A 59 14.11 10.28 -9.33
N GLU A 60 14.27 11.58 -9.17
CA GLU A 60 15.08 12.13 -8.08
C GLU A 60 14.35 11.96 -6.73
N LYS A 61 13.02 12.17 -6.72
CA LYS A 61 12.20 11.90 -5.52
C LYS A 61 12.15 10.42 -5.16
N ILE A 62 12.13 9.52 -6.15
CA ILE A 62 12.19 8.06 -5.91
C ILE A 62 13.55 7.68 -5.31
N LYS A 63 14.66 8.21 -5.82
CA LYS A 63 16.00 7.99 -5.25
C LYS A 63 16.09 8.49 -3.82
N LEU A 64 15.56 9.68 -3.55
CA LEU A 64 15.49 10.22 -2.19
C LEU A 64 14.79 9.28 -1.21
N ILE A 65 13.66 8.67 -1.63
CA ILE A 65 12.94 7.69 -0.81
C ILE A 65 13.78 6.41 -0.62
N ALA A 66 14.49 5.96 -1.65
CA ALA A 66 15.39 4.81 -1.58
C ALA A 66 16.51 5.04 -0.55
N GLU A 67 17.15 6.20 -0.59
CA GLU A 67 18.18 6.61 0.38
C GLU A 67 17.63 6.68 1.81
N ALA A 68 16.50 7.36 1.99
CA ALA A 68 15.85 7.51 3.31
C ALA A 68 15.40 6.16 3.90
N LYS A 69 15.14 5.17 3.05
CA LYS A 69 14.82 3.80 3.47
C LYS A 69 16.08 2.95 3.63
N GLY A 70 17.16 3.24 2.91
CA GLY A 70 18.38 2.43 2.85
C GLY A 70 18.20 1.12 2.05
N GLU A 71 17.37 1.13 1.01
CA GLU A 71 17.09 -0.04 0.16
C GLU A 71 17.19 0.31 -1.33
N ASP A 72 18.26 -0.12 -2.00
CA ASP A 72 18.59 0.24 -3.40
C ASP A 72 17.52 -0.15 -4.43
N TRP A 73 16.78 -1.24 -4.19
CA TRP A 73 15.73 -1.68 -5.11
C TRP A 73 14.66 -0.62 -5.36
N ILE A 74 14.44 0.28 -4.39
CA ILE A 74 13.43 1.34 -4.48
C ILE A 74 13.80 2.35 -5.57
N ALA A 75 15.08 2.63 -5.79
CA ALA A 75 15.53 3.56 -6.82
C ALA A 75 15.12 3.15 -8.25
N ASN A 76 14.79 1.88 -8.45
CA ASN A 76 14.37 1.33 -9.75
C ASN A 76 12.85 1.16 -9.90
N VAL A 77 12.06 1.58 -8.91
CA VAL A 77 10.60 1.52 -8.97
C VAL A 77 10.07 2.57 -9.96
N PRO A 78 9.12 2.24 -10.84
CA PRO A 78 8.58 3.22 -11.79
C PRO A 78 7.61 4.22 -11.15
N LEU A 79 6.98 3.85 -10.03
CA LEU A 79 5.96 4.65 -9.36
C LEU A 79 5.95 4.37 -7.86
N ILE A 80 5.85 5.42 -7.03
CA ILE A 80 5.62 5.32 -5.59
C ILE A 80 4.35 6.10 -5.24
N ILE A 81 3.49 5.53 -4.40
CA ILE A 81 2.35 6.22 -3.80
C ILE A 81 2.64 6.38 -2.31
N VAL A 82 2.86 7.60 -1.87
CA VAL A 82 3.06 7.96 -0.46
C VAL A 82 1.70 8.20 0.19
N ALA A 83 1.46 7.58 1.33
CA ALA A 83 0.22 7.73 2.09
C ALA A 83 0.44 8.62 3.33
N ILE A 84 -0.38 9.62 3.44
CA ILE A 84 -0.37 10.65 4.47
C ILE A 84 -1.71 10.61 5.19
N SER A 85 -1.70 10.82 6.49
CA SER A 85 -2.92 10.89 7.29
C SER A 85 -3.03 12.21 8.06
N ASP A 86 -4.28 12.62 8.32
CA ASP A 86 -4.59 13.80 9.12
C ASP A 86 -5.14 13.41 10.50
N PRO A 87 -4.35 13.57 11.59
CA PRO A 87 -4.81 13.32 12.94
C PRO A 87 -5.90 14.28 13.42
N ASN A 88 -6.04 15.48 12.82
CA ASN A 88 -7.12 16.41 13.17
C ASN A 88 -8.47 15.92 12.62
N VAL A 89 -8.47 15.21 11.50
CA VAL A 89 -9.68 14.61 10.90
C VAL A 89 -10.11 13.36 11.66
N SER A 90 -9.16 12.48 12.01
CA SER A 90 -9.43 11.23 12.75
C SER A 90 -8.38 11.02 13.84
N PRO A 91 -8.53 11.60 15.04
CA PRO A 91 -7.47 11.64 16.06
C PRO A 91 -6.93 10.27 16.49
N VAL A 92 -7.76 9.24 16.49
CA VAL A 92 -7.40 7.91 17.00
C VAL A 92 -7.05 6.93 15.89
N TYR A 93 -7.78 6.97 14.77
CA TYR A 93 -7.73 5.91 13.75
C TYR A 93 -7.10 6.36 12.44
N HIS A 94 -6.58 7.59 12.35
CA HIS A 94 -6.03 8.14 11.09
C HIS A 94 -5.01 7.22 10.41
N MET A 95 -4.12 6.60 11.18
CA MET A 95 -3.09 5.70 10.61
C MET A 95 -3.67 4.39 10.11
N SER A 96 -4.55 3.74 10.89
CA SER A 96 -5.19 2.47 10.49
C SER A 96 -6.11 2.65 9.30
N ASP A 97 -6.92 3.72 9.30
CA ASP A 97 -7.82 4.06 8.20
C ASP A 97 -7.02 4.28 6.90
N THR A 98 -5.92 5.06 6.97
CA THR A 98 -5.04 5.32 5.82
C THR A 98 -4.30 4.06 5.36
N ALA A 99 -3.90 3.20 6.28
CA ALA A 99 -3.26 1.93 5.93
C ALA A 99 -4.23 0.99 5.17
N MET A 100 -5.50 0.95 5.57
CA MET A 100 -6.54 0.20 4.83
C MET A 100 -6.73 0.75 3.41
N ALA A 101 -6.75 2.08 3.26
CA ALA A 101 -6.85 2.72 1.95
C ALA A 101 -5.65 2.38 1.06
N LEU A 102 -4.43 2.44 1.57
CA LEU A 102 -3.22 2.06 0.83
C LEU A 102 -3.22 0.56 0.49
N HIS A 103 -3.77 -0.29 1.37
CA HIS A 103 -3.88 -1.73 1.10
C HIS A 103 -4.88 -2.05 -0.03
N ASN A 104 -5.99 -1.32 -0.15
CA ASN A 104 -6.91 -1.45 -1.27
C ASN A 104 -6.20 -1.24 -2.61
N ILE A 105 -5.28 -0.26 -2.70
CA ILE A 105 -4.44 -0.06 -3.88
C ILE A 105 -3.67 -1.34 -4.21
N SER A 106 -3.05 -1.97 -3.21
CA SER A 106 -2.21 -3.15 -3.43
C SER A 106 -3.01 -4.38 -3.92
N LEU A 107 -4.27 -4.50 -3.56
CA LEU A 107 -5.14 -5.57 -4.04
C LEU A 107 -5.63 -5.29 -5.46
N VAL A 108 -6.10 -4.06 -5.72
CA VAL A 108 -6.63 -3.69 -7.03
C VAL A 108 -5.54 -3.61 -8.10
N ALA A 109 -4.29 -3.31 -7.74
CA ALA A 109 -3.13 -3.30 -8.63
C ALA A 109 -2.99 -4.63 -9.39
N MET A 110 -3.26 -5.75 -8.73
CA MET A 110 -3.19 -7.09 -9.34
C MET A 110 -4.12 -7.26 -10.54
N LYS A 111 -5.30 -6.64 -10.51
CA LYS A 111 -6.25 -6.66 -11.66
C LYS A 111 -5.63 -6.08 -12.94
N TYR A 112 -4.68 -5.18 -12.78
CA TYR A 112 -3.98 -4.50 -13.89
C TYR A 112 -2.59 -5.09 -14.17
N GLY A 113 -2.29 -6.27 -13.62
CA GLY A 113 -0.98 -6.93 -13.78
C GLY A 113 0.16 -6.22 -13.08
N LEU A 114 -0.15 -5.33 -12.13
CA LEU A 114 0.85 -4.60 -11.35
C LEU A 114 1.24 -5.36 -10.08
N GLY A 115 2.51 -5.30 -9.75
CA GLY A 115 3.06 -5.71 -8.47
C GLY A 115 3.21 -4.53 -7.53
N THR A 116 3.15 -4.78 -6.23
CA THR A 116 3.32 -3.76 -5.21
C THR A 116 4.20 -4.23 -4.06
N CYS A 117 4.83 -3.28 -3.38
CA CYS A 117 5.53 -3.54 -2.12
C CYS A 117 5.36 -2.35 -1.16
N TRP A 118 4.98 -2.62 0.08
CA TRP A 118 4.98 -1.62 1.13
C TRP A 118 6.41 -1.20 1.46
N ILE A 119 6.62 0.12 1.54
CA ILE A 119 7.86 0.76 1.96
C ILE A 119 7.59 1.40 3.33
N GLY A 120 8.16 0.81 4.38
CA GLY A 120 8.23 1.48 5.68
C GLY A 120 9.34 2.51 5.63
N ILE A 121 9.02 3.78 5.86
CA ILE A 121 10.00 4.87 5.85
C ILE A 121 10.54 5.05 7.28
N TYR A 122 11.84 5.28 7.43
CA TYR A 122 12.47 5.51 8.74
C TYR A 122 12.79 7.00 8.97
N GLU A 123 13.21 7.72 7.93
CA GLU A 123 13.52 9.15 8.00
C GLU A 123 12.32 10.02 7.65
N PHE A 124 11.23 9.90 8.43
CA PHE A 124 9.96 10.60 8.17
C PHE A 124 10.12 12.11 7.97
N GLU A 125 10.89 12.78 8.82
CA GLU A 125 11.04 14.23 8.77
C GLU A 125 11.81 14.70 7.53
N ARG A 126 12.78 13.90 7.04
CA ARG A 126 13.46 14.16 5.77
C ARG A 126 12.47 14.10 4.61
N ILE A 127 11.70 13.02 4.53
CA ILE A 127 10.72 12.83 3.45
C ILE A 127 9.61 13.88 3.51
N LYS A 128 9.13 14.26 4.70
CA LYS A 128 8.14 15.32 4.85
C LYS A 128 8.62 16.65 4.27
N ARG A 129 9.84 17.05 4.57
CA ARG A 129 10.43 18.30 4.02
C ARG A 129 10.56 18.26 2.51
N GLU A 130 11.10 17.16 1.97
CA GLU A 130 11.37 17.03 0.53
C GLU A 130 10.10 16.89 -0.33
N LEU A 131 9.00 16.49 0.28
CA LEU A 131 7.70 16.37 -0.37
C LEU A 131 6.71 17.47 0.04
N ASP A 132 7.17 18.52 0.75
CA ASP A 132 6.36 19.63 1.24
C ASP A 132 5.13 19.17 2.06
N ILE A 133 5.26 18.08 2.81
CA ILE A 133 4.18 17.56 3.65
C ILE A 133 4.09 18.43 4.92
N PRO A 134 2.92 19.01 5.23
CA PRO A 134 2.74 19.84 6.41
C PRO A 134 3.08 19.12 7.72
N ASN A 135 3.64 19.85 8.69
CA ASN A 135 4.08 19.28 9.98
C ASN A 135 2.96 18.62 10.79
N ASN A 136 1.72 19.10 10.64
CA ASN A 136 0.53 18.55 11.29
C ASN A 136 -0.01 17.26 10.64
N LYS A 137 0.55 16.84 9.52
CA LYS A 137 0.22 15.57 8.86
C LYS A 137 1.20 14.47 9.26
N VAL A 138 0.75 13.22 9.18
CA VAL A 138 1.55 12.06 9.53
C VAL A 138 1.76 11.19 8.29
N LEU A 139 3.02 10.92 7.98
CA LEU A 139 3.38 9.98 6.92
C LEU A 139 3.17 8.55 7.44
N VAL A 140 2.29 7.79 6.80
CA VAL A 140 1.92 6.43 7.21
C VAL A 140 2.84 5.39 6.59
N GLY A 141 3.26 5.61 5.36
CA GLY A 141 4.15 4.75 4.60
C GLY A 141 4.03 5.02 3.11
N ALA A 142 4.66 4.21 2.30
CA ALA A 142 4.56 4.29 0.85
C ALA A 142 4.35 2.92 0.21
N LEU A 143 3.88 2.92 -1.02
CA LEU A 143 3.67 1.73 -1.82
C LEU A 143 4.45 1.88 -3.14
N ALA A 144 5.44 0.99 -3.36
CA ALA A 144 6.02 0.80 -4.67
C ALA A 144 4.99 0.14 -5.58
N VAL A 145 4.87 0.63 -6.82
CA VAL A 145 3.89 0.13 -7.81
C VAL A 145 4.56 0.06 -9.18
N GLY A 146 4.38 -1.04 -9.90
CA GLY A 146 4.89 -1.21 -11.26
C GLY A 146 4.64 -2.60 -11.81
N TYR A 147 4.97 -2.82 -13.08
CA TYR A 147 4.91 -4.14 -13.68
C TYR A 147 6.01 -5.03 -13.12
N PRO A 148 5.68 -6.22 -12.57
CA PRO A 148 6.68 -7.07 -11.92
C PRO A 148 7.66 -7.65 -12.94
N ASP A 149 8.96 -7.68 -12.58
CA ASP A 149 10.03 -8.39 -13.28
C ASP A 149 10.55 -9.56 -12.43
N GLU A 150 9.74 -10.03 -11.50
CA GLU A 150 9.97 -11.21 -10.66
C GLU A 150 8.65 -11.87 -10.27
N LYS A 151 8.73 -13.13 -9.86
CA LYS A 151 7.59 -13.86 -9.28
C LYS A 151 7.99 -14.36 -7.88
N PRO A 152 7.76 -13.55 -6.82
CA PRO A 152 8.17 -13.93 -5.47
C PRO A 152 7.46 -15.19 -4.99
N ALA A 153 8.21 -16.08 -4.33
CA ALA A 153 7.67 -17.30 -3.76
C ALA A 153 6.66 -17.00 -2.64
N THR A 154 5.71 -17.92 -2.45
CA THR A 154 4.78 -17.85 -1.32
C THR A 154 5.53 -18.11 -0.03
N ARG A 155 5.38 -17.23 0.94
CA ARG A 155 5.90 -17.41 2.30
C ARG A 155 4.85 -18.10 3.18
N PRO A 156 5.25 -18.93 4.14
CA PRO A 156 4.33 -19.58 5.07
C PRO A 156 3.51 -18.57 5.86
N ARG A 157 2.35 -19.00 6.33
CA ARG A 157 1.48 -18.24 7.23
C ARG A 157 1.29 -19.06 8.51
N LYS A 158 1.09 -18.36 9.61
CA LYS A 158 0.65 -19.01 10.86
C LYS A 158 -0.66 -19.72 10.60
N SER A 159 -0.87 -20.87 11.26
CA SER A 159 -2.17 -21.55 11.22
C SER A 159 -3.25 -20.67 11.89
N ILE A 160 -4.51 -20.89 11.53
CA ILE A 160 -5.64 -20.19 12.14
C ILE A 160 -5.65 -20.36 13.65
N ALA A 161 -5.33 -21.56 14.14
CA ALA A 161 -5.26 -21.85 15.57
C ALA A 161 -4.22 -21.02 16.35
N MET A 162 -3.22 -20.48 15.66
CA MET A 162 -2.19 -19.60 16.28
C MET A 162 -2.59 -18.12 16.35
N ILE A 163 -3.66 -17.71 15.67
CA ILE A 163 -4.02 -16.29 15.51
C ILE A 163 -5.48 -15.99 15.87
N ALA A 164 -6.27 -17.03 16.16
CA ALA A 164 -7.69 -16.87 16.48
C ALA A 164 -8.08 -17.62 17.76
N TYR A 165 -8.94 -16.97 18.54
CA TYR A 165 -9.43 -17.49 19.81
C TYR A 165 -10.96 -17.36 19.89
N HIS A 166 -11.61 -18.28 20.58
CA HIS A 166 -13.05 -18.30 20.75
C HIS A 166 -13.46 -17.58 22.05
N ASN A 167 -14.16 -16.49 21.93
CA ASN A 167 -14.73 -15.64 23.02
C ASN A 167 -13.71 -14.97 23.95
N LYS A 168 -12.56 -15.62 24.26
CA LYS A 168 -11.52 -15.07 25.14
C LYS A 168 -10.15 -15.39 24.56
N TYR A 169 -9.18 -14.51 24.81
CA TYR A 169 -7.78 -14.77 24.47
C TYR A 169 -7.29 -16.06 25.12
N GLY A 170 -6.60 -16.88 24.36
CA GLY A 170 -6.08 -18.17 24.80
C GLY A 170 -7.05 -19.36 24.63
N ASN A 171 -8.34 -19.14 24.42
CA ASN A 171 -9.28 -20.23 24.16
C ASN A 171 -9.19 -20.67 22.70
N SER A 172 -8.89 -21.93 22.45
CA SER A 172 -8.78 -22.47 21.09
C SER A 172 -10.06 -22.31 20.29
N ILE A 173 -9.91 -21.90 19.03
CA ILE A 173 -11.04 -21.91 18.09
C ILE A 173 -11.39 -23.35 17.75
N ARG A 174 -12.66 -23.67 17.62
CA ARG A 174 -13.12 -24.98 17.15
C ARG A 174 -12.84 -25.08 15.65
N ALA A 175 -12.21 -26.17 15.22
CA ALA A 175 -12.01 -26.48 13.80
C ALA A 175 -13.30 -27.02 13.19
#